data_eded38c1fd7653123c2087fdb1e51952
#
_entry.id   eded38c1fd7653123c2087fdb1e51952
#
_cell.length_a   1.000
_cell.length_b   1.000
_cell.length_c   1.000
_cell.angle_alpha   90.00
_cell.angle_beta   90.00
_cell.angle_gamma   90.00
#
_symmetry.space_group_name_H-M   'P 1'
#
loop_
_entity.id
_entity.type
_entity.pdbx_description
1 polymer ?
#
loop_
_entity_poly.entity_id
_entity_poly.type
_entity_poly.pdbx_seq_one_letter_code
_entity_poly.pdbx_strand_id
1 'polypeptide(L)'
;EREFNDIIKTIDFKTNEKTEFLVFADITDLKQSNIGISDAFIYDDDITKTIDNKIFIAFDGNHNHLRKQIREGIAAVYLNNILFGSNLQEIVQNSIMLNLPQWYKDGLISYFGEEWSSTYDVKVAKALSKKRNSSFERLAKEDPRLAGHMFWNYVGFNYGKNAIGNL
;
A
#
# COMPACT_ATOMS: atom_id res chain seq x y z
N GLU A 1 -7.49 8.82 13.49
CA GLU A 1 -6.75 8.50 14.73
C GLU A 1 -6.74 6.99 15.03
N ARG A 2 -7.89 6.32 15.01
CA ARG A 2 -7.99 4.87 15.23
C ARG A 2 -7.18 4.05 14.23
N GLU A 3 -7.35 4.28 12.93
CA GLU A 3 -6.65 3.55 11.86
C GLU A 3 -5.13 3.78 11.91
N PHE A 4 -4.73 5.00 12.25
CA PHE A 4 -3.34 5.36 12.47
C PHE A 4 -2.70 4.56 13.60
N ASN A 5 -3.35 4.54 14.77
CA ASN A 5 -2.85 3.81 15.94
C ASN A 5 -2.76 2.30 15.70
N ASP A 6 -3.72 1.72 14.97
CA ASP A 6 -3.73 0.30 14.62
C ASP A 6 -2.52 -0.09 13.75
N ILE A 7 -2.24 0.71 12.72
CA ILE A 7 -1.11 0.45 11.81
C ILE A 7 0.24 0.65 12.51
N ILE A 8 0.42 1.77 13.23
CA ILE A 8 1.67 2.07 13.92
C ILE A 8 2.00 1.02 14.98
N LYS A 9 0.99 0.54 15.72
CA LYS A 9 1.18 -0.52 16.68
C LYS A 9 1.69 -1.83 16.06
N THR A 10 1.29 -2.10 14.82
CA THR A 10 1.73 -3.31 14.09
C THR A 10 3.12 -3.12 13.48
N ILE A 11 3.40 -1.95 12.93
CA ILE A 11 4.69 -1.63 12.28
C ILE A 11 5.79 -1.35 13.33
N ASP A 12 5.42 -0.94 14.55
CA ASP A 12 6.32 -0.56 15.65
C ASP A 12 7.40 0.47 15.26
N PHE A 13 7.04 1.39 14.37
CA PHE A 13 7.94 2.47 13.91
C PHE A 13 7.38 3.83 14.30
N LYS A 14 8.22 4.69 14.84
CA LYS A 14 7.87 6.07 15.22
C LYS A 14 8.59 7.05 14.31
N THR A 15 7.85 7.95 13.71
CA THR A 15 8.40 9.11 13.02
C THR A 15 8.02 10.39 13.74
N ASN A 16 8.90 11.37 13.73
CA ASN A 16 8.63 12.73 14.23
C ASN A 16 8.00 13.62 13.16
N GLU A 17 7.88 13.12 11.93
CA GLU A 17 7.32 13.87 10.83
C GLU A 17 5.79 13.80 10.82
N LYS A 18 5.17 14.94 10.51
CA LYS A 18 3.71 15.03 10.40
C LYS A 18 3.26 14.39 9.10
N THR A 19 2.27 13.51 9.18
CA THR A 19 1.56 13.01 8.03
C THR A 19 0.36 13.92 7.74
N GLU A 20 0.26 14.41 6.51
CA GLU A 20 -0.82 15.30 6.06
C GLU A 20 -1.80 14.53 5.18
N PHE A 21 -3.10 14.76 5.41
CA PHE A 21 -4.17 14.21 4.59
C PHE A 21 -4.81 15.31 3.76
N LEU A 22 -4.77 15.16 2.44
CA LEU A 22 -5.45 16.03 1.50
C LEU A 22 -6.67 15.27 0.95
N VAL A 23 -7.86 15.69 1.37
CA VAL A 23 -9.12 15.04 1.02
C VAL A 23 -9.84 15.87 -0.02
N PHE A 24 -10.14 15.29 -1.17
CA PHE A 24 -10.87 15.87 -2.28
C PHE A 24 -12.30 15.37 -2.30
N ALA A 25 -13.22 16.20 -2.76
CA ALA A 25 -14.64 15.87 -2.82
C ALA A 25 -14.92 14.67 -3.75
N ASP A 26 -14.10 14.52 -4.81
CA ASP A 26 -14.15 13.40 -5.72
C ASP A 26 -12.82 13.22 -6.47
N ILE A 27 -12.75 12.21 -7.33
CA ILE A 27 -11.57 11.92 -8.15
C ILE A 27 -11.29 12.99 -9.20
N THR A 28 -12.31 13.72 -9.64
CA THR A 28 -12.16 14.79 -10.63
C THR A 28 -11.45 15.99 -10.02
N ASP A 29 -11.86 16.39 -8.82
CA ASP A 29 -11.21 17.44 -8.05
C ASP A 29 -9.74 17.10 -7.79
N LEU A 30 -9.44 15.86 -7.40
CA LEU A 30 -8.07 15.40 -7.22
C LEU A 30 -7.27 15.51 -8.53
N LYS A 31 -7.82 15.09 -9.67
CA LYS A 31 -7.16 15.18 -10.98
C LYS A 31 -6.94 16.62 -11.42
N GLN A 32 -7.83 17.54 -11.08
CA GLN A 32 -7.74 18.98 -11.42
C GLN A 32 -6.80 19.76 -10.51
N SER A 33 -6.40 19.20 -9.39
CA SER A 33 -5.58 19.91 -8.38
C SER A 33 -4.15 20.22 -8.82
N ASN A 34 -3.73 19.87 -10.03
CA ASN A 34 -2.35 19.93 -10.54
C ASN A 34 -1.30 19.22 -9.65
N ILE A 35 -1.74 18.50 -8.66
CA ILE A 35 -0.88 17.67 -7.82
C ILE A 35 -0.63 16.39 -8.61
N GLY A 36 0.51 16.33 -9.28
CA GLY A 36 0.89 15.14 -10.04
C GLY A 36 0.88 15.32 -11.56
N ILE A 37 1.21 16.49 -12.05
CA ILE A 37 1.53 16.72 -13.47
C ILE A 37 2.74 15.91 -13.93
N SER A 38 3.50 15.29 -13.00
CA SER A 38 4.54 14.34 -13.38
C SER A 38 3.91 13.01 -13.81
N ASP A 39 4.48 12.38 -14.84
CA ASP A 39 4.10 11.06 -15.38
C ASP A 39 4.02 9.93 -14.33
N ALA A 40 4.54 10.18 -13.12
CA ALA A 40 4.46 9.28 -11.98
C ALA A 40 3.06 9.23 -11.30
N PHE A 41 2.16 10.15 -11.64
CA PHE A 41 0.82 10.21 -11.06
C PHE A 41 -0.19 9.50 -11.95
N ILE A 42 0.03 8.21 -12.21
CA ILE A 42 -0.97 7.36 -12.85
C ILE A 42 -2.04 7.07 -11.79
N TYR A 43 -3.25 7.55 -12.02
CA TYR A 43 -4.41 7.19 -11.23
C TYR A 43 -4.81 5.75 -11.53
N ASP A 44 -4.34 4.86 -10.67
CA ASP A 44 -4.94 3.55 -10.55
C ASP A 44 -5.99 3.64 -9.44
N ASP A 45 -7.25 3.40 -9.76
CA ASP A 45 -8.40 3.56 -8.85
C ASP A 45 -8.27 2.70 -7.58
N ASP A 46 -7.36 1.74 -7.58
CA ASP A 46 -7.12 0.81 -6.47
C ASP A 46 -5.95 1.22 -5.55
N ILE A 47 -5.18 2.27 -5.86
CA ILE A 47 -3.97 2.63 -5.08
C ILE A 47 -4.07 4.05 -4.54
N THR A 48 -3.98 4.18 -3.22
CA THR A 48 -3.89 5.50 -2.56
C THR A 48 -2.55 6.15 -2.85
N LYS A 49 -2.57 7.37 -3.37
CA LYS A 49 -1.35 8.11 -3.72
C LYS A 49 -0.76 8.82 -2.50
N THR A 50 0.57 8.76 -2.44
CA THR A 50 1.36 9.50 -1.46
C THR A 50 2.51 10.22 -2.14
N ILE A 51 2.83 11.41 -1.67
CA ILE A 51 4.02 12.17 -2.05
C ILE A 51 4.65 12.66 -0.75
N ASP A 52 5.87 12.24 -0.48
CA ASP A 52 6.51 12.45 0.82
C ASP A 52 5.60 11.97 1.95
N ASN A 53 5.30 12.83 2.93
CA ASN A 53 4.39 12.54 4.03
C ASN A 53 2.94 13.00 3.80
N LYS A 54 2.56 13.26 2.53
CA LYS A 54 1.20 13.67 2.15
C LYS A 54 0.43 12.52 1.52
N ILE A 55 -0.78 12.32 1.99
CA ILE A 55 -1.71 11.29 1.53
C ILE A 55 -2.86 11.98 0.79
N PHE A 56 -3.11 11.57 -0.45
CA PHE A 56 -4.14 12.13 -1.31
C PHE A 56 -5.33 11.19 -1.39
N ILE A 57 -6.48 11.65 -0.96
CA ILE A 57 -7.72 10.87 -0.85
C ILE A 57 -8.80 11.53 -1.71
N ALA A 58 -9.47 10.73 -2.55
CA ALA A 58 -10.70 11.13 -3.22
C ALA A 58 -11.90 10.44 -2.56
N PHE A 59 -12.84 11.22 -2.03
CA PHE A 59 -14.02 10.66 -1.38
C PHE A 59 -15.15 10.44 -2.38
N ASP A 60 -15.51 9.19 -2.61
CA ASP A 60 -16.57 8.77 -3.55
C ASP A 60 -17.92 8.50 -2.87
N GLY A 61 -18.08 8.93 -1.59
CA GLY A 61 -19.27 8.64 -0.78
C GLY A 61 -19.23 7.29 -0.06
N ASN A 62 -18.24 6.43 -0.34
CA ASN A 62 -18.08 5.13 0.28
C ASN A 62 -17.10 5.18 1.46
N HIS A 63 -17.62 5.05 2.68
CA HIS A 63 -16.79 5.08 3.88
C HIS A 63 -15.80 3.90 4.00
N ASN A 64 -16.12 2.74 3.45
CA ASN A 64 -15.18 1.62 3.45
C ASN A 64 -14.01 1.90 2.50
N HIS A 65 -14.28 2.50 1.36
CA HIS A 65 -13.25 2.95 0.43
C HIS A 65 -12.39 4.07 1.03
N LEU A 66 -13.01 5.06 1.67
CA LEU A 66 -12.29 6.10 2.42
C LEU A 66 -11.38 5.49 3.50
N ARG A 67 -11.88 4.54 4.27
CA ARG A 67 -11.10 3.84 5.29
C ARG A 67 -9.90 3.11 4.68
N LYS A 68 -10.11 2.40 3.57
CA LYS A 68 -9.04 1.73 2.82
C LYS A 68 -7.98 2.72 2.38
N GLN A 69 -8.36 3.83 1.74
CA GLN A 69 -7.43 4.87 1.30
C GLN A 69 -6.60 5.45 2.47
N ILE A 70 -7.24 5.75 3.60
CA ILE A 70 -6.55 6.23 4.81
C ILE A 70 -5.50 5.21 5.27
N ARG A 71 -5.87 3.94 5.40
CA ARG A 71 -4.98 2.88 5.88
C ARG A 71 -3.81 2.63 4.92
N GLU A 72 -4.08 2.55 3.63
CA GLU A 72 -3.05 2.41 2.60
C GLU A 72 -2.07 3.57 2.59
N GLY A 73 -2.59 4.80 2.66
CA GLY A 73 -1.75 5.99 2.69
C GLY A 73 -0.83 6.03 3.90
N ILE A 74 -1.34 5.71 5.09
CA ILE A 74 -0.52 5.61 6.31
C ILE A 74 0.56 4.53 6.13
N ALA A 75 0.17 3.33 5.69
CA ALA A 75 1.10 2.23 5.48
C ALA A 75 2.20 2.60 4.45
N ALA A 76 1.83 3.26 3.35
CA ALA A 76 2.78 3.69 2.32
C ALA A 76 3.79 4.70 2.85
N VAL A 77 3.34 5.75 3.56
CA VAL A 77 4.22 6.76 4.16
C VAL A 77 5.18 6.12 5.17
N TYR A 78 4.66 5.30 6.07
CA TYR A 78 5.48 4.66 7.09
C TYR A 78 6.48 3.66 6.50
N LEU A 79 6.03 2.85 5.56
CA LEU A 79 6.89 1.88 4.88
C LEU A 79 8.02 2.59 4.11
N ASN A 80 7.72 3.69 3.42
CA ASN A 80 8.73 4.48 2.75
C ASN A 80 9.76 5.06 3.74
N ASN A 81 9.30 5.58 4.87
CA ASN A 81 10.20 6.11 5.91
C ASN A 81 11.09 5.03 6.53
N ILE A 82 10.56 3.83 6.76
CA ILE A 82 11.33 2.69 7.29
C ILE A 82 12.37 2.21 6.28
N LEU A 83 11.96 2.03 5.02
CA LEU A 83 12.83 1.42 4.01
C LEU A 83 13.86 2.40 3.45
N PHE A 84 13.49 3.66 3.31
CA PHE A 84 14.28 4.63 2.56
C PHE A 84 14.76 5.82 3.38
N GLY A 85 14.28 5.95 4.62
CA GLY A 85 14.57 7.11 5.46
C GLY A 85 13.67 8.31 5.14
N SER A 86 13.86 9.39 5.88
CA SER A 86 13.00 10.58 5.82
C SER A 86 13.54 11.70 4.92
N ASN A 87 14.77 11.61 4.44
CA ASN A 87 15.34 12.61 3.54
C ASN A 87 15.62 12.06 2.13
N LEU A 88 15.56 12.95 1.13
CA LEU A 88 15.69 12.59 -0.27
C LEU A 88 17.00 11.85 -0.61
N GLN A 89 18.11 12.16 0.06
CA GLN A 89 19.38 11.48 -0.18
C GLN A 89 19.35 10.04 0.33
N GLU A 90 18.81 9.81 1.51
CA GLU A 90 18.61 8.46 2.07
C GLU A 90 17.64 7.65 1.21
N ILE A 91 16.53 8.25 0.77
CA ILE A 91 15.55 7.61 -0.12
C ILE A 91 16.23 7.11 -1.40
N VAL A 92 17.01 7.95 -2.08
CA VAL A 92 17.69 7.57 -3.33
C VAL A 92 18.71 6.47 -3.09
N GLN A 93 19.56 6.60 -2.08
CA GLN A 93 20.58 5.60 -1.77
C GLN A 93 19.98 4.26 -1.37
N ASN A 94 19.01 4.26 -0.46
CA ASN A 94 18.40 3.04 0.06
C ASN A 94 17.52 2.35 -0.98
N SER A 95 16.81 3.09 -1.83
CA SER A 95 15.99 2.48 -2.89
C SER A 95 16.83 1.73 -3.92
N ILE A 96 18.03 2.23 -4.23
CA ILE A 96 18.98 1.54 -5.13
C ILE A 96 19.56 0.29 -4.45
N MET A 97 19.86 0.36 -3.15
CA MET A 97 20.45 -0.75 -2.41
C MET A 97 19.47 -1.87 -2.11
N LEU A 98 18.22 -1.53 -1.74
CA LEU A 98 17.26 -2.54 -1.32
C LEU A 98 16.58 -3.26 -2.49
N ASN A 99 16.42 -2.61 -3.64
CA ASN A 99 15.80 -3.17 -4.86
C ASN A 99 14.65 -4.16 -4.58
N LEU A 100 13.75 -3.77 -3.67
CA LEU A 100 12.65 -4.62 -3.24
C LEU A 100 11.66 -4.86 -4.39
N PRO A 101 11.19 -6.11 -4.59
CA PRO A 101 10.19 -6.40 -5.60
C PRO A 101 8.91 -5.58 -5.38
N GLN A 102 8.25 -5.19 -6.48
CA GLN A 102 7.01 -4.41 -6.41
C GLN A 102 5.94 -5.12 -5.58
N TRP A 103 5.76 -6.43 -5.77
CA TRP A 103 4.78 -7.21 -5.01
C TRP A 103 4.98 -7.13 -3.49
N TYR A 104 6.22 -6.98 -3.04
CA TYR A 104 6.54 -6.88 -1.62
C TYR A 104 5.95 -5.60 -1.00
N LYS A 105 6.24 -4.45 -1.61
CA LYS A 105 5.78 -3.14 -1.12
C LYS A 105 4.29 -2.95 -1.34
N ASP A 106 3.81 -3.10 -2.57
CA ASP A 106 2.41 -2.87 -2.92
C ASP A 106 1.48 -3.85 -2.23
N GLY A 107 1.93 -5.09 -2.05
CA GLY A 107 1.20 -6.09 -1.31
C GLY A 107 1.09 -5.80 0.19
N LEU A 108 2.16 -5.26 0.79
CA LEU A 108 2.14 -4.88 2.20
C LEU A 108 1.22 -3.68 2.44
N ILE A 109 1.26 -2.68 1.57
CA ILE A 109 0.33 -1.55 1.60
C ILE A 109 -1.12 -2.04 1.48
N SER A 110 -1.39 -2.95 0.54
CA SER A 110 -2.70 -3.55 0.35
C SER A 110 -3.18 -4.34 1.58
N TYR A 111 -2.29 -5.12 2.20
CA TYR A 111 -2.57 -5.88 3.42
C TYR A 111 -2.97 -4.97 4.59
N PHE A 112 -2.33 -3.83 4.76
CA PHE A 112 -2.73 -2.85 5.76
C PHE A 112 -4.00 -2.09 5.39
N GLY A 113 -4.28 -1.94 4.10
CA GLY A 113 -5.43 -1.21 3.58
C GLY A 113 -6.76 -1.88 3.90
N GLU A 114 -6.85 -3.17 3.66
CA GLU A 114 -8.07 -3.94 3.90
C GLU A 114 -7.79 -5.38 4.32
N GLU A 115 -8.73 -5.97 5.04
CA GLU A 115 -8.62 -7.35 5.50
C GLU A 115 -8.88 -8.33 4.36
N TRP A 116 -8.28 -9.52 4.46
CA TRP A 116 -8.56 -10.62 3.53
C TRP A 116 -10.03 -10.99 3.55
N SER A 117 -10.61 -11.17 2.39
CA SER A 117 -12.03 -11.50 2.23
C SER A 117 -12.23 -12.54 1.14
N SER A 118 -13.43 -13.11 1.06
CA SER A 118 -13.81 -14.03 -0.02
C SER A 118 -13.64 -13.41 -1.44
N THR A 119 -13.68 -12.08 -1.56
CA THR A 119 -13.39 -11.40 -2.81
C THR A 119 -11.94 -11.63 -3.26
N TYR A 120 -10.99 -11.64 -2.32
CA TYR A 120 -9.59 -11.97 -2.61
C TYR A 120 -9.43 -13.44 -2.98
N ASP A 121 -10.13 -14.37 -2.31
CA ASP A 121 -10.13 -15.78 -2.67
C ASP A 121 -10.57 -16.00 -4.13
N VAL A 122 -11.63 -15.32 -4.54
CA VAL A 122 -12.13 -15.37 -5.93
C VAL A 122 -11.13 -14.76 -6.91
N LYS A 123 -10.51 -13.61 -6.58
CA LYS A 123 -9.49 -12.98 -7.42
C LYS A 123 -8.29 -13.92 -7.62
N VAL A 124 -7.77 -14.50 -6.54
CA VAL A 124 -6.66 -15.45 -6.59
C VAL A 124 -7.01 -16.70 -7.36
N ALA A 125 -8.16 -17.33 -7.09
CA ALA A 125 -8.62 -18.51 -7.81
C ALA A 125 -8.74 -18.23 -9.32
N LYS A 126 -9.30 -17.08 -9.71
CA LYS A 126 -9.41 -16.64 -11.11
C LYS A 126 -8.05 -16.41 -11.75
N ALA A 127 -7.12 -15.79 -11.04
CA ALA A 127 -5.77 -15.54 -11.55
C ALA A 127 -4.99 -16.84 -11.76
N LEU A 128 -5.14 -17.80 -10.85
CA LEU A 128 -4.44 -19.08 -10.90
C LEU A 128 -5.09 -20.08 -11.86
N SER A 129 -6.39 -20.00 -12.13
CA SER A 129 -7.10 -20.94 -13.01
C SER A 129 -6.81 -20.72 -14.51
N LYS A 130 -6.34 -19.56 -14.91
CA LYS A 130 -6.22 -19.14 -16.31
C LYS A 130 -5.13 -19.82 -17.12
N LYS A 131 -4.14 -20.51 -16.49
CA LYS A 131 -3.00 -21.12 -17.20
C LYS A 131 -2.48 -22.37 -16.51
N ARG A 132 -1.90 -23.27 -17.32
CA ARG A 132 -1.36 -24.58 -16.92
C ARG A 132 -0.20 -24.54 -15.91
N ASN A 133 0.49 -23.40 -15.78
CA ASN A 133 1.60 -23.18 -14.84
C ASN A 133 1.31 -21.95 -13.96
N SER A 134 0.47 -22.11 -12.96
CA SER A 134 0.24 -21.07 -11.98
C SER A 134 1.31 -21.10 -10.90
N SER A 135 2.13 -20.05 -10.83
CA SER A 135 3.13 -19.87 -9.78
C SER A 135 2.98 -18.51 -9.14
N PHE A 136 3.52 -18.37 -7.93
CA PHE A 136 3.58 -17.08 -7.24
C PHE A 136 4.33 -16.02 -8.08
N GLU A 137 5.48 -16.40 -8.68
CA GLU A 137 6.29 -15.48 -9.47
C GLU A 137 5.52 -14.90 -10.66
N ARG A 138 4.64 -15.71 -11.28
CA ARG A 138 3.81 -15.23 -12.36
C ARG A 138 2.74 -14.27 -11.85
N LEU A 139 2.05 -14.63 -10.75
CA LEU A 139 1.06 -13.75 -10.14
C LEU A 139 1.71 -12.44 -9.72
N ALA A 140 2.91 -12.48 -9.14
CA ALA A 140 3.67 -11.31 -8.72
C ALA A 140 4.07 -10.39 -9.88
N LYS A 141 4.19 -10.91 -11.11
CA LYS A 141 4.43 -10.12 -12.32
C LYS A 141 3.15 -9.57 -12.95
N GLU A 142 2.06 -10.35 -12.94
CA GLU A 142 0.78 -9.97 -13.57
C GLU A 142 -0.06 -9.04 -12.65
N ASP A 143 -0.05 -9.31 -11.34
CA ASP A 143 -0.76 -8.55 -10.31
C ASP A 143 0.08 -8.54 -9.01
N PRO A 144 1.10 -7.67 -8.94
CA PRO A 144 2.02 -7.61 -7.80
C PRO A 144 1.29 -7.31 -6.48
N ARG A 145 0.25 -6.49 -6.54
CA ARG A 145 -0.54 -6.10 -5.37
C ARG A 145 -1.30 -7.29 -4.77
N LEU A 146 -2.00 -8.06 -5.61
CA LEU A 146 -2.73 -9.26 -5.18
C LEU A 146 -1.78 -10.33 -4.65
N ALA A 147 -0.68 -10.60 -5.37
CA ALA A 147 0.33 -11.56 -4.96
C ALA A 147 0.93 -11.22 -3.60
N GLY A 148 1.28 -9.96 -3.42
CA GLY A 148 1.86 -9.49 -2.16
C GLY A 148 0.84 -9.49 -1.02
N HIS A 149 -0.40 -9.07 -1.25
CA HIS A 149 -1.45 -9.16 -0.23
C HIS A 149 -1.68 -10.60 0.22
N MET A 150 -1.74 -11.55 -0.73
CA MET A 150 -1.83 -12.97 -0.43
C MET A 150 -0.65 -13.46 0.43
N PHE A 151 0.57 -13.06 0.08
CA PHE A 151 1.77 -13.40 0.84
C PHE A 151 1.73 -12.86 2.27
N TRP A 152 1.43 -11.56 2.43
CA TRP A 152 1.39 -10.92 3.75
C TRP A 152 0.25 -11.42 4.62
N ASN A 153 -0.89 -11.75 4.02
CA ASN A 153 -1.99 -12.40 4.72
C ASN A 153 -1.56 -13.78 5.25
N TYR A 154 -0.83 -14.56 4.46
CA TYR A 154 -0.27 -15.84 4.88
C TYR A 154 0.73 -15.66 6.04
N VAL A 155 1.62 -14.68 5.96
CA VAL A 155 2.57 -14.37 7.04
C VAL A 155 1.85 -13.97 8.31
N GLY A 156 0.91 -13.03 8.22
CA GLY A 156 0.14 -12.56 9.38
C GLY A 156 -0.71 -13.66 10.04
N PHE A 157 -1.26 -14.57 9.23
CA PHE A 157 -2.06 -15.69 9.73
C PHE A 157 -1.21 -16.76 10.44
N ASN A 158 -0.08 -17.14 9.87
CA ASN A 158 0.74 -18.25 10.40
C ASN A 158 1.74 -17.82 11.49
N TYR A 159 2.24 -16.59 11.42
CA TYR A 159 3.30 -16.09 12.32
C TYR A 159 2.87 -14.92 13.21
N GLY A 160 1.64 -14.46 13.02
CA GLY A 160 1.09 -13.31 13.74
C GLY A 160 1.48 -11.96 13.11
N LYS A 161 0.66 -10.94 13.41
CA LYS A 161 0.87 -9.57 12.87
C LYS A 161 2.21 -8.96 13.30
N ASN A 162 2.73 -9.32 14.46
CA ASN A 162 4.02 -8.83 14.93
C ASN A 162 5.22 -9.31 14.09
N ALA A 163 5.07 -10.42 13.36
CA ALA A 163 6.10 -10.87 12.43
C ALA A 163 6.31 -9.89 11.26
N ILE A 164 5.30 -9.10 10.94
CA ILE A 164 5.35 -8.08 9.88
C ILE A 164 6.11 -6.84 10.34
N GLY A 165 6.05 -6.52 11.64
CA GLY A 165 6.78 -5.38 12.21
C GLY A 165 8.29 -5.63 12.41
N ASN A 166 8.74 -6.87 12.27
CA ASN A 166 10.16 -7.26 12.38
C ASN A 166 10.89 -7.30 11.01
N LEU A 167 10.39 -6.54 10.05
CA LEU A 167 10.94 -6.45 8.68
C LEU A 167 12.25 -5.67 8.60
#